data_f14a831020bc239db13a77d98ea461ec
#
_entry.id   f14a831020bc239db13a77d98ea461ec
#
_cell.length_a   1.000
_cell.length_b   1.000
_cell.length_c   1.000
_cell.angle_alpha   90.00
_cell.angle_beta   90.00
_cell.angle_gamma   90.00
#
_symmetry.space_group_name_H-M   'P 1'
#
loop_
_entity.id
_entity.type
_entity.pdbx_description
1 polymer ?
#
loop_
_entity_poly.entity_id
_entity_poly.type
_entity_poly.pdbx_seq_one_letter_code
_entity_poly.pdbx_strand_id
1 'polypeptide(L)'
;ILFLDEINCVSETLAPVMLQFLQYKVFGRHRVPDGWIVVTAGNPPEYNNSVREFDIVTWDRLKRIDVEADFDVWKEYAHDKAVHPSVLTYLEAKKSHFYKIDMTRAL
;
A
#
# COMPACT_ATOMS: atom_id res chain seq x y z
N ILE A 1 -3.00 15.43 -7.46
CA ILE A 1 -3.14 14.24 -6.60
C ILE A 1 -2.24 14.40 -5.40
N LEU A 2 -2.77 14.19 -4.21
CA LEU A 2 -2.02 14.07 -2.98
C LEU A 2 -1.93 12.58 -2.63
N PHE A 3 -0.72 12.04 -2.56
CA PHE A 3 -0.49 10.65 -2.20
C PHE A 3 0.11 10.55 -0.79
N LEU A 4 -0.54 9.77 0.07
CA LEU A 4 -0.10 9.52 1.44
C LEU A 4 0.22 8.03 1.61
N ASP A 5 1.49 7.73 1.75
CA ASP A 5 1.96 6.36 1.95
C ASP A 5 1.92 5.97 3.43
N GLU A 6 1.78 4.68 3.68
CA GLU A 6 1.76 4.10 5.04
C GLU A 6 0.74 4.75 5.98
N ILE A 7 -0.43 5.07 5.46
CA ILE A 7 -1.46 5.84 6.18
C ILE A 7 -1.92 5.16 7.47
N ASN A 8 -1.87 3.84 7.53
CA ASN A 8 -2.27 3.06 8.69
C ASN A 8 -1.13 2.78 9.70
N CYS A 9 0.04 3.38 9.50
CA CYS A 9 1.17 3.33 10.45
C CYS A 9 1.23 4.53 11.38
N VAL A 10 0.23 5.41 11.36
CA VAL A 10 0.18 6.57 12.25
C VAL A 10 -0.08 6.16 13.70
N SER A 11 0.39 6.98 14.67
CA SER A 11 0.17 6.74 16.09
C SER A 11 -1.31 6.83 16.47
N GLU A 12 -1.67 6.23 17.62
CA GLU A 12 -3.03 6.34 18.16
C GLU A 12 -3.50 7.79 18.34
N THR A 13 -2.58 8.66 18.71
CA THR A 13 -2.88 10.08 18.92
C THR A 13 -3.21 10.79 17.62
N LEU A 14 -2.55 10.42 16.52
CA LEU A 14 -2.76 11.05 15.22
C LEU A 14 -3.84 10.38 14.37
N ALA A 15 -4.20 9.15 14.67
CA ALA A 15 -5.19 8.42 13.86
C ALA A 15 -6.52 9.17 13.69
N PRO A 16 -7.15 9.75 14.73
CA PRO A 16 -8.39 10.50 14.56
C PRO A 16 -8.24 11.72 13.65
N VAL A 17 -7.12 12.40 13.72
CA VAL A 17 -6.82 13.57 12.87
C VAL A 17 -6.67 13.16 11.41
N MET A 18 -6.01 12.04 11.15
CA MET A 18 -5.86 11.50 9.80
C MET A 18 -7.19 11.03 9.20
N LEU A 19 -8.05 10.41 10.01
CA LEU A 19 -9.39 10.02 9.58
C LEU A 19 -10.24 11.24 9.22
N GLN A 20 -10.19 12.28 10.02
CA GLN A 20 -10.85 13.56 9.73
C GLN A 20 -10.32 14.17 8.44
N PHE A 21 -9.01 14.13 8.22
CA PHE A 21 -8.40 14.60 6.98
C PHE A 21 -8.89 13.84 5.75
N LEU A 22 -8.96 12.51 5.81
CA LEU A 22 -9.46 11.69 4.72
C LEU A 22 -10.94 11.97 4.41
N GLN A 23 -11.73 12.30 5.43
CA GLN A 23 -13.15 12.58 5.27
C GLN A 23 -13.43 13.99 4.74
N TYR A 24 -12.77 15.00 5.30
CA TYR A 24 -13.07 16.41 5.04
C TYR A 24 -12.01 17.15 4.24
N LYS A 25 -10.87 16.51 3.98
CA LYS A 25 -9.70 17.11 3.31
C LYS A 25 -9.18 18.37 4.03
N VAL A 26 -9.28 18.39 5.35
CA VAL A 26 -8.85 19.49 6.21
C VAL A 26 -7.91 18.98 7.29
N PHE A 27 -6.78 19.66 7.45
CA PHE A 27 -5.82 19.40 8.51
C PHE A 27 -5.57 20.70 9.27
N GLY A 28 -6.13 20.83 10.47
CA GLY A 28 -6.10 22.06 11.22
C GLY A 28 -6.77 23.20 10.44
N ARG A 29 -6.01 24.24 10.12
CA ARG A 29 -6.44 25.37 9.30
C ARG A 29 -6.23 25.17 7.80
N HIS A 30 -5.56 24.09 7.43
CA HIS A 30 -5.16 23.87 6.05
C HIS A 30 -6.18 22.95 5.35
N ARG A 31 -6.57 23.36 4.17
CA ARG A 31 -7.51 22.63 3.34
C ARG A 31 -6.86 22.26 2.01
N VAL A 32 -7.10 21.01 1.58
CA VAL A 32 -6.70 20.59 0.23
C VAL A 32 -7.51 21.39 -0.80
N PRO A 33 -6.88 22.02 -1.79
CA PRO A 33 -7.61 22.79 -2.81
C PRO A 33 -8.62 21.91 -3.56
N ASP A 34 -9.68 22.55 -4.05
CA ASP A 34 -10.68 21.89 -4.86
C ASP A 34 -10.05 21.27 -6.12
N GLY A 35 -10.58 20.13 -6.55
CA GLY A 35 -10.06 19.38 -7.69
C GLY A 35 -8.91 18.42 -7.38
N TRP A 36 -8.38 18.44 -6.16
CA TRP A 36 -7.36 17.48 -5.73
C TRP A 36 -8.01 16.16 -5.30
N ILE A 37 -7.37 15.06 -5.70
CA ILE A 37 -7.74 13.72 -5.24
C ILE A 37 -6.71 13.27 -4.21
N VAL A 38 -7.19 12.75 -3.09
CA VAL A 38 -6.34 12.15 -2.06
C VAL A 38 -6.30 10.64 -2.29
N VAL A 39 -5.10 10.10 -2.46
CA VAL A 39 -4.84 8.67 -2.63
C VAL A 39 -3.96 8.23 -1.46
N THR A 40 -4.31 7.12 -0.84
CA THR A 40 -3.56 6.57 0.28
C THR A 40 -3.12 5.16 -0.01
N ALA A 41 -2.01 4.75 0.58
CA ALA A 41 -1.55 3.38 0.58
C ALA A 41 -1.28 2.90 2.00
N GLY A 42 -1.46 1.62 2.22
CA GLY A 42 -1.19 0.99 3.50
C GLY A 42 -0.97 -0.51 3.33
N ASN A 43 -0.35 -1.13 4.31
CA ASN A 43 -0.13 -2.57 4.33
C ASN A 43 -1.11 -3.26 5.29
N PRO A 44 -1.49 -4.52 5.03
CA PRO A 44 -2.26 -5.31 5.98
C PRO A 44 -1.51 -5.52 7.30
N PRO A 45 -2.22 -5.69 8.43
CA PRO A 45 -1.60 -5.90 9.75
C PRO A 45 -0.64 -7.09 9.82
N GLU A 46 -0.85 -8.12 9.01
CA GLU A 46 0.00 -9.31 8.97
C GLU A 46 1.43 -9.04 8.47
N TYR A 47 1.67 -7.93 7.80
CA TYR A 47 2.99 -7.56 7.29
C TYR A 47 3.79 -6.64 8.23
N ASN A 48 3.13 -6.00 9.19
CA ASN A 48 3.78 -5.08 10.11
C ASN A 48 2.95 -4.92 11.38
N ASN A 49 3.57 -5.19 12.54
CA ASN A 49 2.93 -5.05 13.85
C ASN A 49 2.54 -3.61 14.20
N SER A 50 3.12 -2.63 13.53
CA SER A 50 2.78 -1.21 13.71
C SER A 50 1.58 -0.75 12.90
N VAL A 51 1.04 -1.62 12.05
CA VAL A 51 -0.10 -1.32 11.18
C VAL A 51 -1.40 -1.48 11.95
N ARG A 52 -2.32 -0.54 11.77
CA ARG A 52 -3.67 -0.58 12.33
C ARG A 52 -4.69 -0.86 11.27
N GLU A 53 -5.74 -1.58 11.62
CA GLU A 53 -6.92 -1.66 10.79
C GLU A 53 -7.75 -0.40 10.93
N PHE A 54 -8.21 0.13 9.79
CA PHE A 54 -9.27 1.13 9.79
C PHE A 54 -10.59 0.46 10.15
N ASP A 55 -11.43 1.16 10.89
CA ASP A 55 -12.77 0.69 11.20
C ASP A 55 -13.70 0.70 9.97
N ILE A 56 -14.84 0.06 10.10
CA ILE A 56 -15.84 -0.04 9.03
C ILE A 56 -16.29 1.35 8.57
N VAL A 57 -16.45 2.29 9.49
CA VAL A 57 -16.88 3.67 9.18
C VAL A 57 -15.89 4.37 8.26
N THR A 58 -14.60 4.12 8.45
CA THR A 58 -13.54 4.66 7.58
C THR A 58 -13.59 4.03 6.20
N TRP A 59 -13.76 2.70 6.11
CA TRP A 59 -13.85 2.01 4.83
C TRP A 59 -15.02 2.46 3.97
N ASP A 60 -16.15 2.81 4.57
CA ASP A 60 -17.33 3.29 3.86
C ASP A 60 -17.09 4.62 3.12
N ARG A 61 -16.07 5.35 3.51
CA ARG A 61 -15.70 6.65 2.94
C ARG A 61 -14.56 6.60 1.94
N LEU A 62 -13.92 5.45 1.80
CA LEU A 62 -12.79 5.23 0.92
C LEU A 62 -13.13 4.20 -0.14
N LYS A 63 -12.67 4.43 -1.35
CA LYS A 63 -12.68 3.39 -2.37
C LYS A 63 -11.44 2.52 -2.18
N ARG A 64 -11.65 1.29 -1.72
CA ARG A 64 -10.58 0.34 -1.46
C ARG A 64 -10.18 -0.40 -2.74
N ILE A 65 -8.88 -0.53 -2.93
CA ILE A 65 -8.28 -1.35 -3.98
C ILE A 65 -7.25 -2.25 -3.30
N ASP A 66 -7.49 -3.54 -3.32
CA ASP A 66 -6.54 -4.52 -2.79
C ASP A 66 -5.54 -4.89 -3.89
N VAL A 67 -4.26 -4.77 -3.57
CA VAL A 67 -3.16 -5.08 -4.50
C VAL A 67 -2.47 -6.35 -4.02
N GLU A 68 -2.40 -7.33 -4.88
CA GLU A 68 -1.75 -8.61 -4.61
C GLU A 68 -0.59 -8.84 -5.57
N ALA A 69 0.42 -9.58 -5.10
CA ALA A 69 1.51 -10.01 -5.97
C ALA A 69 1.03 -11.08 -6.93
N ASP A 70 1.22 -10.86 -8.23
CA ASP A 70 0.86 -11.79 -9.29
C ASP A 70 2.05 -11.96 -10.24
N PHE A 71 2.58 -13.17 -10.31
CA PHE A 71 3.77 -13.46 -11.10
C PHE A 71 3.52 -13.29 -12.61
N ASP A 72 2.38 -13.73 -13.11
CA ASP A 72 2.10 -13.68 -14.55
C ASP A 72 1.95 -12.23 -15.02
N VAL A 73 1.27 -11.40 -14.24
CA VAL A 73 1.15 -9.97 -14.52
C VAL A 73 2.52 -9.28 -14.43
N TRP A 74 3.32 -9.60 -13.41
CA TRP A 74 4.66 -9.07 -13.28
C TRP A 74 5.55 -9.47 -14.45
N LYS A 75 5.41 -10.69 -14.95
CA LYS A 75 6.18 -11.20 -16.07
C LYS A 75 5.95 -10.38 -17.35
N GLU A 76 4.71 -9.99 -17.64
CA GLU A 76 4.41 -9.09 -18.75
C GLU A 76 5.12 -7.74 -18.59
N TYR A 77 5.01 -7.14 -17.41
CA TYR A 77 5.72 -5.92 -17.09
C TYR A 77 7.24 -6.08 -17.24
N ALA A 78 7.78 -7.20 -16.77
CA ALA A 78 9.22 -7.47 -16.84
C ALA A 78 9.71 -7.57 -18.29
N HIS A 79 8.94 -8.15 -19.20
CA HIS A 79 9.23 -8.18 -20.62
C HIS A 79 9.25 -6.75 -21.22
N ASP A 80 8.24 -5.95 -20.91
CA ASP A 80 8.14 -4.57 -21.40
C ASP A 80 9.30 -3.70 -20.90
N LYS A 81 9.77 -3.95 -19.69
CA LYS A 81 10.88 -3.21 -19.07
C LYS A 81 12.24 -3.81 -19.34
N ALA A 82 12.33 -4.82 -20.18
CA ALA A 82 13.57 -5.50 -20.52
C ALA A 82 14.37 -5.99 -19.31
N VAL A 83 13.66 -6.53 -18.30
CA VAL A 83 14.31 -7.19 -17.17
C VAL A 83 15.17 -8.34 -17.69
N HIS A 84 16.37 -8.50 -17.13
CA HIS A 84 17.32 -9.46 -17.63
C HIS A 84 16.76 -10.88 -17.72
N PRO A 85 16.93 -11.59 -18.85
CA PRO A 85 16.34 -12.91 -19.07
C PRO A 85 16.65 -13.95 -17.99
N SER A 86 17.83 -13.87 -17.37
CA SER A 86 18.21 -14.79 -16.29
C SER A 86 17.28 -14.69 -15.07
N VAL A 87 16.79 -13.47 -14.75
CA VAL A 87 15.84 -13.26 -13.67
C VAL A 87 14.51 -13.91 -14.00
N LEU A 88 14.02 -13.71 -15.21
CA LEU A 88 12.77 -14.31 -15.69
C LEU A 88 12.85 -15.84 -15.69
N THR A 89 13.93 -16.40 -16.23
CA THR A 89 14.16 -17.84 -16.27
C THR A 89 14.21 -18.45 -14.88
N TYR A 90 14.93 -17.80 -13.97
CA TYR A 90 15.02 -18.24 -12.58
C TYR A 90 13.64 -18.28 -11.89
N LEU A 91 12.87 -17.19 -12.01
CA LEU A 91 11.56 -17.10 -11.37
C LEU A 91 10.53 -18.03 -12.03
N GLU A 92 10.62 -18.29 -13.33
CA GLU A 92 9.80 -19.31 -13.98
C GLU A 92 10.06 -20.71 -13.41
N ALA A 93 11.32 -21.03 -13.16
CA ALA A 93 11.70 -22.31 -12.56
C ALA A 93 11.34 -22.42 -11.07
N LYS A 94 11.36 -21.27 -10.37
CA LYS A 94 11.12 -21.19 -8.92
C LYS A 94 10.11 -20.09 -8.60
N LYS A 95 8.86 -20.27 -9.01
CA LYS A 95 7.79 -19.27 -8.81
C LYS A 95 7.54 -18.92 -7.36
N SER A 96 7.78 -19.84 -6.43
CA SER A 96 7.69 -19.59 -5.00
C SER A 96 8.68 -18.53 -4.49
N HIS A 97 9.72 -18.24 -5.23
CA HIS A 97 10.72 -17.22 -4.90
C HIS A 97 10.34 -15.81 -5.38
N PHE A 98 9.28 -15.69 -6.16
CA PHE A 98 8.84 -14.38 -6.67
C PHE A 98 8.43 -13.43 -5.53
N TYR A 99 7.68 -13.94 -4.56
CA TYR A 99 7.30 -13.18 -3.38
C TYR A 99 7.51 -14.03 -2.14
N LYS A 100 8.75 -13.97 -1.63
CA LYS A 100 9.16 -14.76 -0.47
C LYS A 100 9.75 -13.86 0.60
N ILE A 101 9.11 -13.86 1.77
CA ILE A 101 9.56 -13.13 2.94
C ILE A 101 10.00 -14.16 3.98
N ASP A 102 11.25 -14.06 4.43
CA ASP A 102 11.77 -14.88 5.52
C ASP A 102 11.60 -14.12 6.84
N MET A 103 10.56 -14.48 7.58
CA MET A 103 10.22 -13.85 8.86
C MET A 103 11.15 -14.31 10.01
N THR A 104 11.99 -15.33 9.78
CA THR A 104 12.92 -15.83 10.80
C THR A 104 14.24 -15.06 10.83
N ARG A 105 14.52 -14.30 9.79
CA ARG A 105 15.70 -13.43 9.69
C ARG A 105 15.30 -12.01 10.05
N ALA A 106 15.57 -11.62 11.29
CA ALA A 106 15.49 -10.21 11.66
C ALA A 106 16.60 -9.44 10.93
N LEU A 107 16.19 -8.40 10.23
CA LEU A 107 17.14 -7.45 9.64
C LEU A 107 17.69 -6.55 10.72
#